data_3957aa7156b61841af7bc52a660f8089
#
_entry.id   3957aa7156b61841af7bc52a660f8089
#
_cell.length_a   1.000
_cell.length_b   1.000
_cell.length_c   1.000
_cell.angle_alpha   90.00
_cell.angle_beta   90.00
_cell.angle_gamma   90.00
#
_symmetry.space_group_name_H-M   'P 1'
#
loop_
_entity.id
_entity.type
_entity.pdbx_description
1 polymer ?
#
loop_
_entity_poly.entity_id
_entity_poly.type
_entity_poly.pdbx_seq_one_letter_code
_entity_poly.pdbx_strand_id
1 'polypeptide(L)'
;VKTTATTTAKTVEHLGRGPLGRDELAALVARDIPPGAFVNLGIGQPTTVADHLPAGSGVVLHTENGMLGMGPAAHGDEIDPDLTNAGKMPVTELPGASYFHHADSFAMMRGGHLDVCVLGAFQVSERGDLANWHTGAPDAIPAVGGAMDLATGAKQVFVMMTLFTKDGTPKLVPECTYPLTGLACVSRLYTDLAVFHIDRGGVTVVETYGTSVAELASRLEVAVRTLGQEP
;
A
#
# COMPACT_ATOMS: atom_id res chain seq x y z
N VAL A 1 11.36 4.29 -40.31
CA VAL A 1 10.59 3.38 -39.47
C VAL A 1 11.49 3.01 -38.29
N LYS A 2 11.30 3.63 -37.12
CA LYS A 2 11.96 3.23 -35.87
C LYS A 2 11.11 2.13 -35.23
N THR A 3 11.57 0.90 -35.30
CA THR A 3 10.98 -0.21 -34.56
C THR A 3 11.32 0.02 -33.07
N THR A 4 10.38 0.51 -32.30
CA THR A 4 10.45 0.53 -30.83
C THR A 4 10.33 -0.93 -30.37
N ALA A 5 11.44 -1.51 -29.94
CA ALA A 5 11.43 -2.80 -29.25
C ALA A 5 10.62 -2.63 -27.96
N THR A 6 9.44 -3.17 -27.92
CA THR A 6 8.65 -3.29 -26.69
C THR A 6 9.33 -4.33 -25.83
N THR A 7 10.14 -3.90 -24.87
CA THR A 7 10.69 -4.80 -23.86
C THR A 7 9.53 -5.31 -23.02
N THR A 8 9.12 -6.54 -23.26
CA THR A 8 8.08 -7.19 -22.43
C THR A 8 8.67 -7.39 -21.04
N ALA A 9 8.14 -6.66 -20.06
CA ALA A 9 8.53 -6.84 -18.67
C ALA A 9 8.30 -8.30 -18.24
N LYS A 10 9.25 -8.88 -17.50
CA LYS A 10 9.17 -10.26 -17.00
C LYS A 10 9.12 -10.24 -15.49
N THR A 11 8.42 -11.20 -14.90
CA THR A 11 8.45 -11.44 -13.45
C THR A 11 9.87 -11.71 -13.00
N VAL A 12 10.30 -11.07 -11.89
CA VAL A 12 11.64 -11.22 -11.32
C VAL A 12 11.55 -12.09 -10.07
N GLU A 13 12.34 -13.17 -10.03
CA GLU A 13 12.42 -14.06 -8.87
C GLU A 13 13.74 -13.84 -8.11
N HIS A 14 13.67 -13.40 -6.85
CA HIS A 14 14.83 -13.19 -5.97
C HIS A 14 15.02 -14.39 -5.04
N LEU A 15 15.30 -15.57 -5.58
CA LEU A 15 15.38 -16.85 -4.84
C LEU A 15 16.49 -16.86 -3.77
N GLY A 16 17.53 -16.08 -3.95
CA GLY A 16 18.66 -15.97 -3.01
C GLY A 16 18.40 -15.05 -1.80
N ARG A 17 17.23 -14.37 -1.75
CA ARG A 17 16.80 -13.52 -0.63
C ARG A 17 15.76 -14.26 0.18
N GLY A 18 15.74 -14.02 1.52
CA GLY A 18 14.63 -14.45 2.37
C GLY A 18 13.38 -13.59 2.18
N PRO A 19 12.30 -13.90 2.92
CA PRO A 19 11.16 -13.01 3.02
C PRO A 19 11.58 -11.61 3.46
N LEU A 20 10.92 -10.59 2.90
CA LEU A 20 11.24 -9.20 3.21
C LEU A 20 10.85 -8.84 4.65
N GLY A 21 11.74 -8.12 5.32
CA GLY A 21 11.42 -7.43 6.57
C GLY A 21 10.50 -6.24 6.35
N ARG A 22 9.98 -5.66 7.45
CA ARG A 22 9.06 -4.52 7.39
C ARG A 22 9.68 -3.30 6.70
N ASP A 23 10.94 -3.04 6.98
CA ASP A 23 11.71 -1.92 6.44
C ASP A 23 11.97 -2.08 4.94
N GLU A 24 12.39 -3.28 4.52
CA GLU A 24 12.59 -3.62 3.10
C GLU A 24 11.28 -3.53 2.30
N LEU A 25 10.16 -3.94 2.91
CA LEU A 25 8.83 -3.83 2.29
C LEU A 25 8.41 -2.36 2.12
N ALA A 26 8.69 -1.51 3.11
CA ALA A 26 8.44 -0.07 3.02
C ALA A 26 9.28 0.60 1.92
N ALA A 27 10.57 0.25 1.83
CA ALA A 27 11.46 0.73 0.77
C ALA A 27 10.97 0.31 -0.62
N LEU A 28 10.44 -0.90 -0.74
CA LEU A 28 9.89 -1.42 -1.99
C LEU A 28 8.65 -0.64 -2.43
N VAL A 29 7.74 -0.33 -1.50
CA VAL A 29 6.57 0.53 -1.79
C VAL A 29 7.00 1.94 -2.19
N ALA A 30 7.94 2.54 -1.45
CA ALA A 30 8.46 3.88 -1.75
C ALA A 30 9.09 3.97 -3.15
N ARG A 31 9.79 2.92 -3.59
CA ARG A 31 10.36 2.81 -4.95
C ARG A 31 9.31 2.97 -6.05
N ASP A 32 8.12 2.42 -5.81
CA ASP A 32 7.06 2.33 -6.82
C ASP A 32 6.07 3.53 -6.77
N ILE A 33 6.22 4.43 -5.79
CA ILE A 33 5.45 5.67 -5.74
C ILE A 33 5.96 6.63 -6.84
N PRO A 34 5.07 7.13 -7.72
CA PRO A 34 5.49 8.03 -8.79
C PRO A 34 6.07 9.34 -8.24
N PRO A 35 7.13 9.90 -8.84
CA PRO A 35 7.63 11.23 -8.49
C PRO A 35 6.53 12.29 -8.61
N GLY A 36 6.49 13.23 -7.65
CA GLY A 36 5.49 14.30 -7.62
C GLY A 36 4.09 13.89 -7.19
N ALA A 37 3.88 12.62 -6.80
CA ALA A 37 2.57 12.11 -6.40
C ALA A 37 2.10 12.72 -5.07
N PHE A 38 0.79 12.94 -4.94
CA PHE A 38 0.12 13.18 -3.67
C PHE A 38 -0.25 11.85 -3.03
N VAL A 39 0.31 11.58 -1.85
CA VAL A 39 0.27 10.24 -1.22
C VAL A 39 -0.28 10.33 0.20
N ASN A 40 -1.21 9.44 0.53
CA ASN A 40 -1.61 9.20 1.93
C ASN A 40 -1.06 7.86 2.41
N LEU A 41 -0.47 7.86 3.60
CA LEU A 41 0.05 6.68 4.26
C LEU A 41 -0.88 6.32 5.43
N GLY A 42 -1.51 5.16 5.36
CA GLY A 42 -2.36 4.63 6.42
C GLY A 42 -1.61 4.40 7.72
N ILE A 43 -2.34 4.36 8.82
CA ILE A 43 -1.79 4.18 10.17
C ILE A 43 -1.10 2.80 10.29
N GLY A 44 0.00 2.76 11.04
CA GLY A 44 0.78 1.54 11.31
C GLY A 44 1.92 1.35 10.30
N GLN A 45 2.10 0.14 9.77
CA GLN A 45 3.23 -0.17 8.89
C GLN A 45 3.34 0.79 7.67
N PRO A 46 2.27 1.22 6.99
CA PRO A 46 2.37 2.15 5.88
C PRO A 46 3.11 3.46 6.19
N THR A 47 3.09 3.94 7.43
CA THR A 47 3.79 5.19 7.80
C THR A 47 5.31 5.11 7.61
N THR A 48 5.91 3.92 7.71
CA THR A 48 7.34 3.73 7.51
C THR A 48 7.80 3.98 6.07
N VAL A 49 6.88 4.01 5.10
CA VAL A 49 7.19 4.34 3.69
C VAL A 49 7.75 5.77 3.56
N ALA A 50 7.34 6.69 4.44
CA ALA A 50 7.83 8.07 4.45
C ALA A 50 9.36 8.16 4.58
N ASP A 51 9.96 7.27 5.38
CA ASP A 51 11.40 7.26 5.65
C ASP A 51 12.24 6.78 4.46
N HIS A 52 11.60 6.15 3.47
CA HIS A 52 12.24 5.60 2.26
C HIS A 52 11.96 6.40 0.99
N LEU A 53 11.19 7.49 1.06
CA LEU A 53 10.93 8.32 -0.12
C LEU A 53 12.23 9.00 -0.56
N PRO A 54 12.60 8.90 -1.87
CA PRO A 54 13.82 9.52 -2.34
C PRO A 54 13.82 11.03 -2.15
N ALA A 55 14.91 11.59 -1.63
CA ALA A 55 15.08 13.03 -1.54
C ALA A 55 14.93 13.66 -2.94
N GLY A 56 14.14 14.73 -3.04
CA GLY A 56 13.87 15.39 -4.31
C GLY A 56 12.89 14.68 -5.23
N SER A 57 12.21 13.60 -4.78
CA SER A 57 11.15 12.92 -5.54
C SER A 57 9.95 13.83 -5.84
N GLY A 58 9.79 14.92 -5.09
CA GLY A 58 8.62 15.80 -5.18
C GLY A 58 7.33 15.20 -4.66
N VAL A 59 7.39 14.02 -4.02
CA VAL A 59 6.21 13.40 -3.38
C VAL A 59 5.71 14.29 -2.25
N VAL A 60 4.41 14.55 -2.24
CA VAL A 60 3.74 15.34 -1.20
C VAL A 60 2.89 14.43 -0.33
N LEU A 61 3.29 14.26 0.91
CA LEU A 61 2.52 13.45 1.85
C LEU A 61 1.33 14.24 2.39
N HIS A 62 0.17 13.63 2.31
CA HIS A 62 -1.10 14.10 2.86
C HIS A 62 -1.42 13.33 4.13
N THR A 63 -1.90 14.02 5.15
CA THR A 63 -2.41 13.37 6.37
C THR A 63 -3.90 13.62 6.53
N GLU A 64 -4.66 12.63 6.96
CA GLU A 64 -6.12 12.77 7.13
C GLU A 64 -6.51 13.80 8.22
N ASN A 65 -5.63 14.07 9.18
CA ASN A 65 -5.84 15.09 10.20
C ASN A 65 -5.67 16.53 9.71
N GLY A 66 -5.17 16.74 8.47
CA GLY A 66 -5.23 18.05 7.82
C GLY A 66 -3.90 18.71 7.50
N MET A 67 -2.96 17.97 6.93
CA MET A 67 -1.65 18.48 6.51
C MET A 67 -1.27 17.97 5.12
N LEU A 68 -0.71 18.85 4.29
CA LEU A 68 0.08 18.52 3.09
C LEU A 68 1.53 18.89 3.32
N GLY A 69 2.45 18.06 2.84
CA GLY A 69 3.88 18.29 3.01
C GLY A 69 4.40 17.80 4.36
N MET A 70 3.80 16.73 4.90
CA MET A 70 4.36 16.02 6.06
C MET A 70 5.77 15.53 5.72
N GLY A 71 6.72 15.82 6.60
CA GLY A 71 8.09 15.32 6.56
C GLY A 71 8.26 13.98 7.28
N PRO A 72 9.50 13.52 7.47
CA PRO A 72 9.83 12.33 8.24
C PRO A 72 9.43 12.45 9.72
N ALA A 73 9.58 11.33 10.46
CA ALA A 73 9.37 11.30 11.89
C ALA A 73 10.30 12.30 12.60
N ALA A 74 9.75 13.08 13.54
CA ALA A 74 10.52 14.03 14.35
C ALA A 74 11.19 13.32 15.53
N HIS A 75 12.43 13.70 15.84
CA HIS A 75 13.21 13.13 16.93
C HIS A 75 13.88 14.19 17.79
N GLY A 76 14.01 13.93 19.09
CA GLY A 76 14.72 14.84 20.02
C GLY A 76 14.15 16.24 20.03
N ASP A 77 14.99 17.23 19.73
CA ASP A 77 14.62 18.66 19.74
C ASP A 77 13.73 19.09 18.54
N GLU A 78 13.54 18.22 17.56
CA GLU A 78 12.62 18.49 16.42
C GLU A 78 11.16 18.23 16.78
N ILE A 79 10.87 17.59 17.92
CA ILE A 79 9.50 17.23 18.30
C ILE A 79 8.71 18.49 18.66
N ASP A 80 7.73 18.79 17.82
CA ASP A 80 6.65 19.72 18.13
C ASP A 80 5.42 18.91 18.60
N PRO A 81 4.92 19.09 19.84
CA PRO A 81 3.78 18.35 20.37
C PRO A 81 2.47 18.63 19.62
N ASP A 82 2.37 19.73 18.91
CA ASP A 82 1.20 20.11 18.11
C ASP A 82 1.27 19.57 16.68
N LEU A 83 2.44 19.04 16.26
CA LEU A 83 2.68 18.55 14.90
C LEU A 83 2.76 17.02 14.87
N THR A 84 1.64 16.39 14.57
CA THR A 84 1.55 14.92 14.51
C THR A 84 0.86 14.44 13.24
N ASN A 85 1.19 13.21 12.81
CA ASN A 85 0.45 12.54 11.74
C ASN A 85 -0.90 11.97 12.26
N ALA A 86 -1.69 11.37 11.37
CA ALA A 86 -2.96 10.74 11.72
C ALA A 86 -2.82 9.60 12.73
N GLY A 87 -1.64 8.98 12.83
CA GLY A 87 -1.28 7.95 13.82
C GLY A 87 -0.83 8.53 15.18
N LYS A 88 -0.90 9.86 15.36
CA LYS A 88 -0.46 10.59 16.58
C LYS A 88 1.05 10.48 16.84
N MET A 89 1.83 10.20 15.81
CA MET A 89 3.29 10.21 15.90
C MET A 89 3.82 11.60 15.54
N PRO A 90 4.78 12.16 16.30
CA PRO A 90 5.44 13.40 15.94
C PRO A 90 6.10 13.32 14.57
N VAL A 91 5.92 14.35 13.76
CA VAL A 91 6.51 14.46 12.42
C VAL A 91 7.11 15.83 12.23
N THR A 92 7.98 15.96 11.23
CA THR A 92 8.45 17.26 10.74
C THR A 92 7.57 17.75 9.60
N GLU A 93 7.77 18.99 9.17
CA GLU A 93 7.16 19.54 7.97
C GLU A 93 8.21 19.85 6.90
N LEU A 94 7.81 19.71 5.64
CA LEU A 94 8.64 20.13 4.51
C LEU A 94 8.37 21.59 4.16
N PRO A 95 9.35 22.32 3.59
CA PRO A 95 9.14 23.69 3.11
C PRO A 95 7.94 23.75 2.15
N GLY A 96 6.97 24.63 2.47
CA GLY A 96 5.73 24.76 1.70
C GLY A 96 4.58 23.89 2.23
N ALA A 97 4.75 23.25 3.37
CA ALA A 97 3.66 22.52 4.04
C ALA A 97 2.44 23.43 4.27
N SER A 98 1.27 22.84 4.24
CA SER A 98 -0.01 23.54 4.40
C SER A 98 -0.90 22.78 5.35
N TYR A 99 -1.63 23.53 6.18
CA TYR A 99 -2.58 23.02 7.16
C TYR A 99 -3.99 23.42 6.78
N PHE A 100 -4.95 22.52 6.98
CA PHE A 100 -6.34 22.73 6.62
C PHE A 100 -7.26 21.96 7.56
N HIS A 101 -8.53 22.29 7.51
CA HIS A 101 -9.53 21.64 8.36
C HIS A 101 -9.67 20.14 7.99
N HIS A 102 -9.91 19.30 8.98
CA HIS A 102 -10.11 17.86 8.80
C HIS A 102 -11.16 17.51 7.72
N ALA A 103 -12.26 18.30 7.63
CA ALA A 103 -13.24 18.10 6.57
C ALA A 103 -12.69 18.33 5.16
N ASP A 104 -11.77 19.29 4.99
CA ASP A 104 -11.12 19.55 3.69
C ASP A 104 -10.20 18.40 3.32
N SER A 105 -9.52 17.77 4.30
CA SER A 105 -8.74 16.56 4.11
C SER A 105 -9.59 15.44 3.48
N PHE A 106 -10.77 15.18 4.06
CA PHE A 106 -11.69 14.17 3.52
C PHE A 106 -12.31 14.58 2.17
N ALA A 107 -12.55 15.88 1.95
CA ALA A 107 -12.96 16.37 0.63
C ALA A 107 -11.90 16.12 -0.45
N MET A 108 -10.61 16.30 -0.13
CA MET A 108 -9.51 15.96 -1.02
C MET A 108 -9.47 14.47 -1.35
N MET A 109 -9.62 13.59 -0.35
CA MET A 109 -9.68 12.15 -0.55
C MET A 109 -10.84 11.77 -1.49
N ARG A 110 -12.07 12.17 -1.14
CA ARG A 110 -13.29 11.88 -1.92
C ARG A 110 -13.30 12.51 -3.30
N GLY A 111 -12.62 13.64 -3.45
CA GLY A 111 -12.48 14.36 -4.72
C GLY A 111 -11.49 13.75 -5.70
N GLY A 112 -10.81 12.64 -5.34
CA GLY A 112 -9.84 11.98 -6.21
C GLY A 112 -8.52 12.75 -6.37
N HIS A 113 -8.17 13.58 -5.38
CA HIS A 113 -6.94 14.40 -5.44
C HIS A 113 -5.70 13.66 -4.96
N LEU A 114 -5.84 12.46 -4.40
CA LEU A 114 -4.70 11.61 -4.04
C LEU A 114 -4.34 10.68 -5.20
N ASP A 115 -3.05 10.64 -5.55
CA ASP A 115 -2.53 9.75 -6.59
C ASP A 115 -2.37 8.33 -6.06
N VAL A 116 -1.88 8.19 -4.83
CA VAL A 116 -1.66 6.90 -4.17
C VAL A 116 -2.13 6.97 -2.72
N CYS A 117 -2.80 5.92 -2.25
CA CYS A 117 -2.87 5.64 -0.82
C CYS A 117 -2.22 4.29 -0.53
N VAL A 118 -1.53 4.18 0.61
CA VAL A 118 -0.89 2.94 1.08
C VAL A 118 -1.61 2.49 2.34
N LEU A 119 -2.18 1.29 2.33
CA LEU A 119 -3.00 0.75 3.42
C LEU A 119 -2.47 -0.62 3.89
N GLY A 120 -2.67 -0.93 5.15
CA GLY A 120 -2.57 -2.31 5.64
C GLY A 120 -3.84 -3.10 5.34
N ALA A 121 -3.76 -4.45 5.33
CA ALA A 121 -4.93 -5.29 5.14
C ALA A 121 -4.92 -6.56 6.01
N PHE A 122 -6.13 -7.04 6.31
CA PHE A 122 -6.37 -8.40 6.83
C PHE A 122 -6.50 -9.38 5.67
N GLN A 123 -7.26 -9.01 4.63
CA GLN A 123 -7.41 -9.78 3.39
C GLN A 123 -7.52 -8.84 2.19
N VAL A 124 -7.05 -9.36 1.04
CA VAL A 124 -7.30 -8.78 -0.29
C VAL A 124 -7.82 -9.89 -1.19
N SER A 125 -8.88 -9.63 -1.95
CA SER A 125 -9.40 -10.62 -2.91
C SER A 125 -8.64 -10.59 -4.24
N GLU A 126 -8.80 -11.65 -5.04
CA GLU A 126 -8.25 -11.72 -6.41
C GLU A 126 -8.79 -10.62 -7.34
N ARG A 127 -9.91 -9.99 -6.96
CA ARG A 127 -10.54 -8.87 -7.70
C ARG A 127 -10.10 -7.50 -7.18
N GLY A 128 -9.27 -7.48 -6.11
CA GLY A 128 -8.81 -6.24 -5.48
C GLY A 128 -9.77 -5.67 -4.44
N ASP A 129 -10.70 -6.47 -3.90
CA ASP A 129 -11.48 -6.04 -2.75
C ASP A 129 -10.58 -5.97 -1.52
N LEU A 130 -10.82 -4.99 -0.65
CA LEU A 130 -10.03 -4.73 0.54
C LEU A 130 -10.85 -4.98 1.80
N ALA A 131 -10.30 -5.74 2.74
CA ALA A 131 -10.83 -5.89 4.09
C ALA A 131 -9.73 -5.55 5.11
N ASN A 132 -9.89 -4.44 5.85
CA ASN A 132 -8.85 -3.98 6.77
C ASN A 132 -9.34 -3.33 8.07
N TRP A 133 -10.65 -3.32 8.34
CA TRP A 133 -11.17 -2.61 9.50
C TRP A 133 -11.81 -3.49 10.58
N HIS A 134 -12.20 -4.71 10.25
CA HIS A 134 -12.83 -5.65 11.18
C HIS A 134 -12.60 -7.10 10.75
N THR A 135 -12.38 -8.00 11.70
CA THR A 135 -12.15 -9.43 11.41
C THR A 135 -13.42 -10.28 11.55
N GLY A 136 -14.54 -9.68 11.92
CA GLY A 136 -15.78 -10.40 12.19
C GLY A 136 -15.84 -11.07 13.58
N ALA A 137 -14.76 -11.07 14.35
CA ALA A 137 -14.77 -11.63 15.70
C ALA A 137 -15.65 -10.79 16.62
N PRO A 138 -16.42 -11.42 17.56
CA PRO A 138 -17.37 -10.69 18.41
C PRO A 138 -16.73 -9.63 19.33
N ASP A 139 -15.46 -9.80 19.66
CA ASP A 139 -14.65 -8.93 20.51
C ASP A 139 -13.71 -8.02 19.73
N ALA A 140 -13.74 -8.08 18.39
CA ALA A 140 -12.91 -7.21 17.56
C ALA A 140 -13.40 -5.76 17.64
N ILE A 141 -12.48 -4.84 17.90
CA ILE A 141 -12.76 -3.42 17.89
C ILE A 141 -12.71 -2.91 16.45
N PRO A 142 -13.81 -2.35 15.92
CA PRO A 142 -13.82 -1.78 14.58
C PRO A 142 -12.85 -0.59 14.48
N ALA A 143 -12.03 -0.56 13.44
CA ALA A 143 -11.04 0.49 13.22
C ALA A 143 -11.13 1.03 11.78
N VAL A 144 -12.29 1.60 11.43
CA VAL A 144 -12.56 2.09 10.06
C VAL A 144 -11.67 3.29 9.72
N GLY A 145 -11.62 4.31 10.58
CA GLY A 145 -10.92 5.57 10.29
C GLY A 145 -11.28 6.13 8.91
N GLY A 146 -10.30 6.67 8.20
CA GLY A 146 -10.43 7.16 6.82
C GLY A 146 -10.23 6.09 5.74
N ALA A 147 -10.09 4.82 6.10
CA ALA A 147 -9.70 3.77 5.15
C ALA A 147 -10.69 3.59 3.99
N MET A 148 -12.00 3.73 4.23
CA MET A 148 -13.01 3.62 3.17
C MET A 148 -12.92 4.79 2.18
N ASP A 149 -12.72 6.02 2.67
CA ASP A 149 -12.56 7.21 1.84
C ASP A 149 -11.26 7.14 1.03
N LEU A 150 -10.17 6.67 1.62
CA LEU A 150 -8.90 6.44 0.94
C LEU A 150 -9.02 5.36 -0.14
N ALA A 151 -9.62 4.22 0.18
CA ALA A 151 -9.76 3.09 -0.73
C ALA A 151 -10.63 3.41 -1.95
N THR A 152 -11.61 4.31 -1.80
CA THR A 152 -12.53 4.69 -2.89
C THR A 152 -12.12 5.95 -3.62
N GLY A 153 -11.39 6.86 -2.97
CA GLY A 153 -11.05 8.17 -3.50
C GLY A 153 -9.66 8.27 -4.12
N ALA A 154 -8.68 7.49 -3.69
CA ALA A 154 -7.36 7.53 -4.30
C ALA A 154 -7.33 6.89 -5.69
N LYS A 155 -6.50 7.43 -6.60
CA LYS A 155 -6.37 6.88 -7.97
C LYS A 155 -5.73 5.50 -8.00
N GLN A 156 -4.83 5.22 -7.05
CA GLN A 156 -4.20 3.91 -6.85
C GLN A 156 -4.18 3.55 -5.37
N VAL A 157 -4.54 2.32 -5.07
CA VAL A 157 -4.48 1.77 -3.72
C VAL A 157 -3.40 0.69 -3.67
N PHE A 158 -2.36 0.97 -2.88
CA PHE A 158 -1.28 0.04 -2.57
C PHE A 158 -1.56 -0.59 -1.22
N VAL A 159 -1.44 -1.89 -1.12
CA VAL A 159 -1.60 -2.61 0.15
C VAL A 159 -0.28 -3.21 0.59
N MET A 160 0.06 -3.04 1.87
CA MET A 160 1.19 -3.68 2.53
C MET A 160 0.69 -4.68 3.57
N MET A 161 1.08 -5.95 3.46
CA MET A 161 0.74 -6.99 4.45
C MET A 161 1.70 -8.17 4.34
N THR A 162 1.71 -9.07 5.34
CA THR A 162 2.29 -10.40 5.14
C THR A 162 1.36 -11.23 4.24
N LEU A 163 1.91 -12.06 3.36
CA LEU A 163 1.10 -12.88 2.43
C LEU A 163 0.29 -13.96 3.15
N PHE A 164 0.85 -14.46 4.25
CA PHE A 164 0.21 -15.49 5.07
C PHE A 164 0.06 -15.01 6.52
N THR A 165 -0.90 -15.59 7.22
CA THR A 165 -1.04 -15.49 8.67
C THR A 165 0.05 -16.33 9.37
N LYS A 166 0.14 -16.25 10.70
CA LYS A 166 1.13 -17.03 11.47
C LYS A 166 0.92 -18.54 11.39
N ASP A 167 -0.31 -18.97 11.15
CA ASP A 167 -0.71 -20.38 10.96
C ASP A 167 -0.66 -20.83 9.50
N GLY A 168 -0.18 -19.97 8.59
CA GLY A 168 0.03 -20.28 7.19
C GLY A 168 -1.20 -20.09 6.29
N THR A 169 -2.30 -19.51 6.79
CA THR A 169 -3.48 -19.21 5.98
C THR A 169 -3.22 -18.05 5.03
N PRO A 170 -3.56 -18.15 3.73
CA PRO A 170 -3.40 -17.05 2.79
C PRO A 170 -4.25 -15.83 3.15
N LYS A 171 -3.71 -14.64 2.93
CA LYS A 171 -4.42 -13.35 3.07
C LYS A 171 -4.78 -12.73 1.71
N LEU A 172 -4.16 -13.21 0.63
CA LEU A 172 -4.64 -13.02 -0.73
C LEU A 172 -5.57 -14.19 -1.03
N VAL A 173 -6.86 -13.89 -1.22
CA VAL A 173 -7.95 -14.89 -1.22
C VAL A 173 -8.82 -14.73 -2.47
N PRO A 174 -9.55 -15.78 -2.91
CA PRO A 174 -10.52 -15.63 -4.01
C PRO A 174 -11.59 -14.58 -3.71
N GLU A 175 -12.11 -14.59 -2.48
CA GLU A 175 -13.14 -13.68 -1.98
C GLU A 175 -12.87 -13.35 -0.50
N CYS A 176 -12.96 -12.06 -0.13
CA CYS A 176 -12.78 -11.67 1.26
C CYS A 176 -13.91 -12.24 2.15
N THR A 177 -13.53 -12.80 3.27
CA THR A 177 -14.49 -13.33 4.28
C THR A 177 -14.76 -12.30 5.39
N TYR A 178 -13.92 -11.26 5.51
CA TYR A 178 -14.11 -10.18 6.46
C TYR A 178 -14.90 -9.03 5.84
N PRO A 179 -15.53 -8.17 6.67
CA PRO A 179 -16.24 -6.99 6.19
C PRO A 179 -15.36 -6.09 5.33
N LEU A 180 -15.88 -5.73 4.16
CA LEU A 180 -15.12 -4.97 3.16
C LEU A 180 -14.94 -3.52 3.54
N THR A 181 -13.78 -2.97 3.20
CA THR A 181 -13.43 -1.55 3.21
C THR A 181 -13.71 -0.90 1.86
N GLY A 182 -13.38 -1.60 0.78
CA GLY A 182 -13.60 -1.15 -0.60
C GLY A 182 -13.66 -2.31 -1.56
N LEU A 183 -14.39 -2.12 -2.66
CA LEU A 183 -14.57 -3.09 -3.73
C LEU A 183 -13.63 -2.77 -4.89
N ALA A 184 -12.93 -3.77 -5.41
CA ALA A 184 -12.07 -3.69 -6.59
C ALA A 184 -11.16 -2.45 -6.62
N CYS A 185 -10.64 -2.06 -5.44
CA CYS A 185 -9.88 -0.83 -5.27
C CYS A 185 -8.37 -1.07 -5.24
N VAL A 186 -7.91 -2.23 -4.78
CA VAL A 186 -6.48 -2.54 -4.66
C VAL A 186 -5.88 -2.76 -6.05
N SER A 187 -4.92 -1.93 -6.42
CA SER A 187 -4.17 -2.02 -7.68
C SER A 187 -2.83 -2.75 -7.53
N ARG A 188 -2.20 -2.63 -6.36
CA ARG A 188 -0.93 -3.30 -6.04
C ARG A 188 -0.95 -3.87 -4.63
N LEU A 189 -0.43 -5.08 -4.50
CA LEU A 189 -0.27 -5.74 -3.22
C LEU A 189 1.21 -6.06 -3.00
N TYR A 190 1.78 -5.50 -1.94
CA TYR A 190 3.14 -5.71 -1.51
C TYR A 190 3.14 -6.61 -0.29
N THR A 191 3.85 -7.73 -0.39
CA THR A 191 3.97 -8.69 0.71
C THR A 191 5.42 -9.03 1.01
N ASP A 192 5.65 -9.70 2.11
CA ASP A 192 6.96 -10.21 2.50
C ASP A 192 7.54 -11.22 1.49
N LEU A 193 6.70 -11.87 0.69
CA LEU A 193 7.11 -12.90 -0.28
C LEU A 193 7.00 -12.48 -1.74
N ALA A 194 6.14 -11.53 -2.08
CA ALA A 194 5.91 -11.15 -3.47
C ALA A 194 5.24 -9.77 -3.60
N VAL A 195 5.38 -9.19 -4.79
CA VAL A 195 4.60 -8.03 -5.26
C VAL A 195 3.65 -8.51 -6.33
N PHE A 196 2.39 -8.09 -6.21
CA PHE A 196 1.33 -8.41 -7.16
C PHE A 196 0.72 -7.15 -7.74
N HIS A 197 0.40 -7.19 -9.04
CA HIS A 197 -0.59 -6.31 -9.66
C HIS A 197 -1.94 -7.01 -9.65
N ILE A 198 -2.98 -6.25 -9.35
CA ILE A 198 -4.37 -6.72 -9.40
C ILE A 198 -5.14 -5.82 -10.34
N ASP A 199 -5.73 -6.39 -11.36
CA ASP A 199 -6.54 -5.70 -12.35
C ASP A 199 -7.73 -6.57 -12.80
N ARG A 200 -8.48 -6.13 -13.81
CA ARG A 200 -9.61 -6.89 -14.37
C ARG A 200 -9.21 -8.25 -14.95
N GLY A 201 -7.95 -8.44 -15.28
CA GLY A 201 -7.42 -9.72 -15.77
C GLY A 201 -7.06 -10.68 -14.63
N GLY A 202 -7.11 -10.24 -13.37
CA GLY A 202 -6.77 -11.02 -12.17
C GLY A 202 -5.43 -10.63 -11.55
N VAL A 203 -4.78 -11.58 -10.90
CA VAL A 203 -3.56 -11.36 -10.11
C VAL A 203 -2.32 -11.70 -10.91
N THR A 204 -1.41 -10.75 -11.06
CA THR A 204 -0.12 -10.93 -11.75
C THR A 204 1.02 -10.77 -10.76
N VAL A 205 1.90 -11.77 -10.65
CA VAL A 205 3.13 -11.70 -9.87
C VAL A 205 4.15 -10.83 -10.61
N VAL A 206 4.64 -9.80 -9.94
CA VAL A 206 5.67 -8.90 -10.48
C VAL A 206 7.06 -9.31 -10.02
N GLU A 207 7.22 -9.51 -8.73
CA GLU A 207 8.48 -9.92 -8.09
C GLU A 207 8.22 -10.94 -6.99
N THR A 208 9.17 -11.85 -6.74
CA THR A 208 9.12 -12.77 -5.59
C THR A 208 10.41 -12.69 -4.77
N TYR A 209 10.33 -13.03 -3.48
CA TYR A 209 11.42 -12.96 -2.52
C TYR A 209 11.49 -14.24 -1.69
N GLY A 210 12.59 -15.02 -1.84
CA GLY A 210 12.81 -16.28 -1.13
C GLY A 210 11.86 -17.42 -1.53
N THR A 211 11.10 -17.24 -2.59
CA THR A 211 10.15 -18.22 -3.12
C THR A 211 10.03 -18.07 -4.62
N SER A 212 9.61 -19.13 -5.33
CA SER A 212 9.31 -19.09 -6.76
C SER A 212 7.82 -18.83 -7.02
N VAL A 213 7.49 -18.40 -8.24
CA VAL A 213 6.08 -18.27 -8.66
C VAL A 213 5.35 -19.62 -8.56
N ALA A 214 6.03 -20.71 -8.93
CA ALA A 214 5.44 -22.05 -8.85
C ALA A 214 5.11 -22.46 -7.41
N GLU A 215 5.98 -22.14 -6.45
CA GLU A 215 5.73 -22.38 -5.03
C GLU A 215 4.58 -21.53 -4.51
N LEU A 216 4.54 -20.23 -4.85
CA LEU A 216 3.42 -19.35 -4.49
C LEU A 216 2.09 -19.89 -5.03
N ALA A 217 2.05 -20.27 -6.31
CA ALA A 217 0.86 -20.82 -6.95
C ALA A 217 0.35 -22.10 -6.27
N SER A 218 1.25 -22.92 -5.70
CA SER A 218 0.87 -24.13 -4.97
C SER A 218 0.29 -23.87 -3.58
N ARG A 219 0.54 -22.69 -3.01
CA ARG A 219 0.12 -22.31 -1.64
C ARG A 219 -1.05 -21.34 -1.61
N LEU A 220 -1.29 -20.64 -2.72
CA LEU A 220 -2.41 -19.70 -2.85
C LEU A 220 -3.61 -20.41 -3.47
N GLU A 221 -4.80 -20.05 -3.01
CA GLU A 221 -6.08 -20.50 -3.60
C GLU A 221 -6.48 -19.63 -4.81
N VAL A 222 -5.69 -18.60 -5.11
CA VAL A 222 -5.88 -17.64 -6.19
C VAL A 222 -4.98 -18.01 -7.36
N ALA A 223 -5.54 -18.00 -8.56
CA ALA A 223 -4.75 -18.16 -9.77
C ALA A 223 -3.84 -16.95 -9.99
N VAL A 224 -2.54 -17.18 -10.11
CA VAL A 224 -1.55 -16.12 -10.36
C VAL A 224 -0.92 -16.29 -11.73
N ARG A 225 -0.69 -15.16 -12.40
CA ARG A 225 0.00 -15.08 -13.70
C ARG A 225 1.37 -14.46 -13.51
N THR A 226 2.25 -14.64 -14.49
CA THR A 226 3.52 -13.93 -14.58
C THR A 226 3.42 -12.77 -15.57
N LEU A 227 4.29 -11.76 -15.41
CA LEU A 227 4.42 -10.71 -16.42
C LEU A 227 4.83 -11.32 -17.77
N GLY A 228 4.15 -10.88 -18.85
CA GLY A 228 4.40 -11.36 -20.21
C GLY A 228 3.59 -12.61 -20.61
N GLN A 229 2.78 -13.17 -19.73
CA GLN A 229 1.73 -14.12 -20.12
C GLN A 229 0.47 -13.31 -20.55
N GLU A 230 0.04 -13.53 -21.79
CA GLU A 230 -1.26 -13.03 -22.24
C GLU A 230 -2.39 -13.75 -21.47
N PRO A 231 -3.55 -13.07 -21.26
CA PRO A 231 -4.71 -13.66 -20.58
C PRO A 231 -5.30 -14.85 -21.33
#